data_de097a81ddcea18f0cad700bd04b0334
#
_entry.id   de097a81ddcea18f0cad700bd04b0334
#
_cell.length_a   1.000
_cell.length_b   1.000
_cell.length_c   1.000
_cell.angle_alpha   90.00
_cell.angle_beta   90.00
_cell.angle_gamma   90.00
#
_symmetry.space_group_name_H-M   'P 1'
#
loop_
_entity.id
_entity.type
_entity.pdbx_description
1 polymer ?
#
loop_
_entity_poly.entity_id
_entity_poly.type
_entity_poly.pdbx_seq_one_letter_code
_entity_poly.pdbx_strand_id
1 'polypeptide(L)'
;MTLTILSVAYPLAPVGIDAGGGAEQVLTALDRALAAAGHRSLVVACAGSSAFGQLIEVSREGGLLDQAARERAWARHRAAIAAALARWPVDLVHMHGIDFDAYLPAPGVPVLATLHLPPSWYPPEALRPKRPDTWLNCVSAAQHAACPSTPNLLAPISNGVAVEALAARHAKRGFALVVCRICPEKGVHLAIEAARAAGVTLLIAGEVSAYEAHRRYFAEEVAPR
;
A
#
# COMPACT_ATOMS: atom_id res chain seq x y z
N MET A 1 -5.99 19.39 -19.84
CA MET A 1 -4.97 19.92 -18.88
C MET A 1 -4.11 18.75 -18.44
N THR A 2 -2.78 18.87 -18.56
CA THR A 2 -1.82 17.85 -18.10
C THR A 2 -1.43 18.18 -16.68
N LEU A 3 -1.55 17.24 -15.76
CA LEU A 3 -1.15 17.38 -14.36
C LEU A 3 0.19 16.68 -14.12
N THR A 4 0.96 17.18 -13.16
CA THR A 4 2.13 16.53 -12.58
C THR A 4 1.76 15.97 -11.21
N ILE A 5 1.67 14.67 -11.08
CA ILE A 5 1.28 13.97 -9.84
C ILE A 5 2.52 13.31 -9.24
N LEU A 6 2.79 13.59 -7.97
CA LEU A 6 3.82 12.93 -7.18
C LEU A 6 3.17 11.87 -6.28
N SER A 7 3.16 10.63 -6.72
CA SER A 7 2.70 9.49 -5.92
C SER A 7 3.80 9.04 -4.97
N VAL A 8 3.47 8.87 -3.69
CA VAL A 8 4.42 8.48 -2.64
C VAL A 8 3.99 7.14 -2.06
N ALA A 9 4.80 6.13 -2.27
CA ALA A 9 4.56 4.76 -1.81
C ALA A 9 4.83 4.59 -0.31
N TYR A 10 4.40 3.46 0.25
CA TYR A 10 4.85 3.02 1.56
C TYR A 10 6.37 2.78 1.54
N PRO A 11 7.13 3.31 2.52
CA PRO A 11 8.59 3.32 2.48
C PRO A 11 9.29 1.97 2.50
N LEU A 12 8.64 0.92 2.99
CA LEU A 12 9.26 -0.37 3.28
C LEU A 12 8.84 -1.49 2.33
N ALA A 13 7.95 -1.22 1.38
CA ALA A 13 7.51 -2.20 0.38
C ALA A 13 7.70 -1.65 -1.04
N PRO A 14 8.31 -2.44 -1.95
CA PRO A 14 8.47 -2.03 -3.33
C PRO A 14 7.12 -2.03 -4.07
N VAL A 15 6.96 -1.07 -5.00
CA VAL A 15 5.83 -1.00 -5.93
C VAL A 15 6.23 -1.58 -7.29
N GLY A 16 5.26 -2.07 -8.04
CA GLY A 16 5.48 -2.66 -9.36
C GLY A 16 4.39 -3.68 -9.71
N ILE A 17 4.48 -4.25 -10.90
CA ILE A 17 3.47 -5.20 -11.42
C ILE A 17 3.33 -6.42 -10.49
N ASP A 18 4.43 -6.89 -9.91
CA ASP A 18 4.49 -8.06 -9.04
C ASP A 18 4.44 -7.70 -7.54
N ALA A 19 3.97 -6.50 -7.20
CA ALA A 19 3.88 -6.07 -5.82
C ALA A 19 2.95 -6.99 -5.00
N GLY A 20 3.43 -7.45 -3.84
CA GLY A 20 2.68 -8.36 -2.97
C GLY A 20 1.60 -7.67 -2.12
N GLY A 21 1.58 -6.34 -2.02
CA GLY A 21 0.64 -5.57 -1.22
C GLY A 21 -0.44 -4.90 -2.07
N GLY A 22 -1.67 -4.83 -1.52
CA GLY A 22 -2.79 -4.22 -2.24
C GLY A 22 -2.63 -2.72 -2.47
N ALA A 23 -2.04 -1.99 -1.53
CA ALA A 23 -1.75 -0.56 -1.68
C ALA A 23 -0.75 -0.31 -2.82
N GLU A 24 0.30 -1.11 -2.89
CA GLU A 24 1.34 -1.06 -3.91
C GLU A 24 0.77 -1.39 -5.30
N GLN A 25 -0.14 -2.37 -5.39
CA GLN A 25 -0.85 -2.71 -6.63
C GLN A 25 -1.75 -1.58 -7.11
N VAL A 26 -2.50 -0.94 -6.19
CA VAL A 26 -3.36 0.22 -6.52
C VAL A 26 -2.51 1.39 -7.00
N LEU A 27 -1.40 1.70 -6.33
CA LEU A 27 -0.48 2.75 -6.77
C LEU A 27 0.08 2.44 -8.15
N THR A 28 0.52 1.21 -8.42
CA THR A 28 1.05 0.79 -9.72
C THR A 28 0.00 0.93 -10.84
N ALA A 29 -1.25 0.53 -10.56
CA ALA A 29 -2.34 0.69 -11.52
C ALA A 29 -2.68 2.16 -11.79
N LEU A 30 -2.65 3.01 -10.77
CA LEU A 30 -2.86 4.45 -10.89
C LEU A 30 -1.74 5.13 -11.67
N ASP A 31 -0.48 4.81 -11.37
CA ASP A 31 0.70 5.31 -12.09
C ASP A 31 0.61 4.99 -13.58
N ARG A 32 0.28 3.74 -13.92
CA ARG A 32 0.03 3.31 -15.30
C ARG A 32 -1.08 4.12 -15.96
N ALA A 33 -2.21 4.32 -15.28
CA ALA A 33 -3.35 5.05 -15.81
C ALA A 33 -3.02 6.53 -16.03
N LEU A 34 -2.32 7.17 -15.09
CA LEU A 34 -1.86 8.56 -15.21
C LEU A 34 -0.93 8.74 -16.42
N ALA A 35 0.07 7.86 -16.58
CA ALA A 35 0.99 7.89 -17.71
C ALA A 35 0.24 7.68 -19.03
N ALA A 36 -0.67 6.72 -19.09
CA ALA A 36 -1.48 6.44 -20.28
C ALA A 36 -2.43 7.60 -20.65
N ALA A 37 -2.91 8.35 -19.65
CA ALA A 37 -3.74 9.54 -19.86
C ALA A 37 -2.94 10.81 -20.22
N GLY A 38 -1.60 10.71 -20.36
CA GLY A 38 -0.73 11.82 -20.71
C GLY A 38 -0.40 12.76 -19.56
N HIS A 39 -0.66 12.38 -18.33
CA HIS A 39 -0.21 13.10 -17.13
C HIS A 39 1.27 12.80 -16.86
N ARG A 40 1.95 13.72 -16.19
CA ARG A 40 3.29 13.46 -15.68
C ARG A 40 3.17 12.74 -14.34
N SER A 41 3.45 11.43 -14.34
CA SER A 41 3.48 10.63 -13.13
C SER A 41 4.91 10.53 -12.60
N LEU A 42 5.12 10.94 -11.34
CA LEU A 42 6.35 10.81 -10.58
C LEU A 42 6.05 9.87 -9.40
N VAL A 43 6.91 8.89 -9.15
CA VAL A 43 6.69 7.89 -8.07
C VAL A 43 7.89 7.87 -7.14
N VAL A 44 7.71 8.26 -5.88
CA VAL A 44 8.70 8.06 -4.80
C VAL A 44 8.45 6.69 -4.21
N ALA A 45 9.42 5.79 -4.33
CA ALA A 45 9.32 4.43 -3.80
C ALA A 45 10.70 3.86 -3.43
N CYS A 46 10.72 2.81 -2.60
CA CYS A 46 11.98 2.18 -2.18
C CYS A 46 12.63 1.37 -3.32
N ALA A 47 13.93 1.13 -3.18
CA ALA A 47 14.73 0.33 -4.12
C ALA A 47 14.10 -1.05 -4.37
N GLY A 48 14.15 -1.49 -5.63
CA GLY A 48 13.46 -2.67 -6.12
C GLY A 48 12.05 -2.41 -6.64
N SER A 49 11.62 -1.15 -6.67
CA SER A 49 10.36 -0.72 -7.29
C SER A 49 10.51 -0.52 -8.80
N SER A 50 9.36 -0.55 -9.50
CA SER A 50 9.25 -0.14 -10.89
C SER A 50 8.04 0.78 -11.07
N ALA A 51 8.09 1.69 -12.06
CA ALA A 51 7.03 2.62 -12.36
C ALA A 51 6.83 2.75 -13.86
N PHE A 52 5.63 3.09 -14.30
CA PHE A 52 5.31 3.47 -15.68
C PHE A 52 5.68 4.92 -15.96
N GLY A 53 5.55 5.79 -14.94
CA GLY A 53 6.05 7.14 -14.94
C GLY A 53 7.53 7.22 -14.57
N GLN A 54 7.94 8.33 -13.98
CA GLN A 54 9.32 8.52 -13.53
C GLN A 54 9.48 8.05 -12.08
N LEU A 55 10.31 7.00 -11.86
CA LEU A 55 10.67 6.54 -10.53
C LEU A 55 11.71 7.48 -9.89
N ILE A 56 11.46 7.86 -8.65
CA ILE A 56 12.38 8.52 -7.73
C ILE A 56 12.72 7.50 -6.65
N GLU A 57 13.78 6.75 -6.90
CA GLU A 57 14.16 5.63 -6.05
C GLU A 57 14.78 6.11 -4.73
N VAL A 58 14.33 5.52 -3.63
CA VAL A 58 14.84 5.74 -2.27
C VAL A 58 15.47 4.46 -1.75
N SER A 59 16.60 4.54 -1.06
CA SER A 59 17.28 3.36 -0.50
C SER A 59 16.34 2.56 0.41
N ARG A 60 16.32 1.24 0.23
CA ARG A 60 15.51 0.32 1.03
C ARG A 60 16.21 -0.02 2.35
N GLU A 61 15.42 -0.16 3.43
CA GLU A 61 15.90 -0.76 4.67
C GLU A 61 16.11 -2.28 4.49
N GLY A 62 17.19 -2.77 5.06
CA GLY A 62 17.51 -4.21 5.11
C GLY A 62 17.36 -4.75 6.53
N GLY A 63 17.27 -6.08 6.65
CA GLY A 63 17.19 -6.75 7.95
C GLY A 63 15.82 -6.65 8.62
N LEU A 64 15.79 -6.57 9.95
CA LEU A 64 14.57 -6.46 10.73
C LEU A 64 13.97 -5.06 10.59
N LEU A 65 12.68 -4.99 10.29
CA LEU A 65 11.93 -3.74 10.13
C LEU A 65 11.39 -3.28 11.49
N ASP A 66 12.29 -2.76 12.33
CA ASP A 66 11.99 -2.17 13.63
C ASP A 66 11.62 -0.68 13.53
N GLN A 67 11.38 -0.02 14.65
CA GLN A 67 11.02 1.40 14.71
C GLN A 67 12.14 2.30 14.15
N ALA A 68 13.40 2.00 14.46
CA ALA A 68 14.54 2.77 13.95
C ALA A 68 14.68 2.68 12.42
N ALA A 69 14.41 1.49 11.84
CA ALA A 69 14.36 1.31 10.39
C ALA A 69 13.24 2.13 9.75
N ARG A 70 12.06 2.19 10.38
CA ARG A 70 10.96 3.05 9.91
C ARG A 70 11.34 4.53 9.92
N GLU A 71 11.91 5.03 11.00
CA GLU A 71 12.31 6.44 11.14
C GLU A 71 13.34 6.84 10.09
N ARG A 72 14.32 5.98 9.80
CA ARG A 72 15.28 6.20 8.72
C ARG A 72 14.61 6.22 7.34
N ALA A 73 13.67 5.31 7.10
CA ALA A 73 12.91 5.26 5.84
C ALA A 73 12.04 6.52 5.66
N TRP A 74 11.36 6.98 6.71
CA TRP A 74 10.59 8.23 6.70
C TRP A 74 11.47 9.46 6.42
N ALA A 75 12.65 9.53 7.05
CA ALA A 75 13.58 10.63 6.81
C ALA A 75 14.02 10.70 5.34
N ARG A 76 14.33 9.54 4.74
CA ARG A 76 14.68 9.46 3.31
C ARG A 76 13.51 9.83 2.40
N HIS A 77 12.29 9.40 2.72
CA HIS A 77 11.09 9.76 1.94
C HIS A 77 10.83 11.25 2.02
N ARG A 78 10.92 11.89 3.21
CA ARG A 78 10.82 13.35 3.34
C ARG A 78 11.83 14.08 2.46
N ALA A 79 13.08 13.64 2.46
CA ALA A 79 14.13 14.23 1.62
C ALA A 79 13.83 14.08 0.12
N ALA A 80 13.40 12.89 -0.31
CA ALA A 80 13.05 12.62 -1.71
C ALA A 80 11.84 13.45 -2.17
N ILE A 81 10.80 13.56 -1.34
CA ILE A 81 9.63 14.40 -1.61
C ILE A 81 10.05 15.88 -1.75
N ALA A 82 10.84 16.40 -0.81
CA ALA A 82 11.32 17.78 -0.86
C ALA A 82 12.15 18.06 -2.11
N ALA A 83 13.05 17.14 -2.48
CA ALA A 83 13.83 17.23 -3.71
C ALA A 83 12.95 17.20 -4.97
N ALA A 84 11.93 16.35 -4.99
CA ALA A 84 10.97 16.27 -6.09
C ALA A 84 10.19 17.58 -6.26
N LEU A 85 9.67 18.14 -5.16
CA LEU A 85 8.93 19.40 -5.16
C LEU A 85 9.79 20.60 -5.58
N ALA A 86 11.09 20.60 -5.26
CA ALA A 86 12.03 21.62 -5.71
C ALA A 86 12.36 21.51 -7.19
N ARG A 87 12.28 20.32 -7.78
CA ARG A 87 12.68 20.04 -9.16
C ARG A 87 11.55 20.15 -10.18
N TRP A 88 10.32 19.81 -9.79
CA TRP A 88 9.17 19.75 -10.70
C TRP A 88 7.99 20.58 -10.19
N PRO A 89 7.22 21.21 -11.09
CA PRO A 89 5.96 21.87 -10.74
C PRO A 89 4.89 20.79 -10.47
N VAL A 90 4.82 20.31 -9.21
CA VAL A 90 3.88 19.28 -8.80
C VAL A 90 2.52 19.90 -8.48
N ASP A 91 1.47 19.41 -9.11
CA ASP A 91 0.08 19.87 -8.89
C ASP A 91 -0.57 19.17 -7.69
N LEU A 92 -0.18 17.92 -7.42
CA LEU A 92 -0.73 17.12 -6.32
C LEU A 92 0.32 16.12 -5.81
N VAL A 93 0.45 16.00 -4.50
CA VAL A 93 1.13 14.86 -3.86
C VAL A 93 0.09 13.83 -3.43
N HIS A 94 0.22 12.58 -3.89
CA HIS A 94 -0.69 11.49 -3.56
C HIS A 94 0.02 10.46 -2.68
N MET A 95 -0.40 10.38 -1.41
CA MET A 95 0.20 9.51 -0.39
C MET A 95 -0.53 8.17 -0.32
N HIS A 96 0.23 7.05 -0.25
CA HIS A 96 -0.31 5.70 -0.22
C HIS A 96 0.13 4.87 1.00
N GLY A 97 1.10 5.34 1.79
CA GLY A 97 1.57 4.64 2.99
C GLY A 97 0.61 4.74 4.16
N ILE A 98 0.59 3.71 5.03
CA ILE A 98 -0.17 3.76 6.28
C ILE A 98 0.36 4.84 7.24
N ASP A 99 1.64 5.13 7.14
CA ASP A 99 2.40 6.08 7.96
C ASP A 99 2.66 7.41 7.24
N PHE A 100 1.78 7.76 6.29
CA PHE A 100 1.93 8.93 5.42
C PHE A 100 2.13 10.25 6.19
N ASP A 101 1.53 10.37 7.36
CA ASP A 101 1.61 11.52 8.24
C ASP A 101 3.04 11.79 8.74
N ALA A 102 3.88 10.75 8.84
CA ALA A 102 5.27 10.87 9.27
C ALA A 102 6.19 11.55 8.21
N TYR A 103 5.78 11.59 6.94
CA TYR A 103 6.59 12.18 5.85
C TYR A 103 5.81 13.11 4.92
N LEU A 104 4.77 13.76 5.42
CA LEU A 104 4.06 14.82 4.72
C LEU A 104 5.01 15.96 4.31
N PRO A 105 4.86 16.53 3.10
CA PRO A 105 5.60 17.72 2.70
C PRO A 105 5.18 18.96 3.50
N ALA A 106 6.01 20.00 3.47
CA ALA A 106 5.62 21.33 3.95
C ALA A 106 4.37 21.84 3.22
N PRO A 107 3.57 22.77 3.82
CA PRO A 107 2.46 23.42 3.14
C PRO A 107 2.88 24.09 1.82
N GLY A 108 1.94 24.20 0.86
CA GLY A 108 2.15 24.85 -0.43
C GLY A 108 1.72 24.02 -1.63
N VAL A 109 1.74 22.69 -1.55
CA VAL A 109 1.21 21.80 -2.55
C VAL A 109 0.03 21.01 -1.96
N PRO A 110 -1.07 20.79 -2.71
CA PRO A 110 -2.17 19.93 -2.27
C PRO A 110 -1.70 18.49 -2.00
N VAL A 111 -2.28 17.86 -0.98
CA VAL A 111 -2.01 16.45 -0.64
C VAL A 111 -3.32 15.67 -0.63
N LEU A 112 -3.34 14.53 -1.28
CA LEU A 112 -4.35 13.49 -1.14
C LEU A 112 -3.71 12.26 -0.48
N ALA A 113 -4.30 11.74 0.59
CA ALA A 113 -3.89 10.46 1.15
C ALA A 113 -4.97 9.41 0.95
N THR A 114 -4.66 8.33 0.25
CA THR A 114 -5.57 7.19 0.12
C THR A 114 -5.33 6.21 1.26
N LEU A 115 -6.38 6.00 2.05
CA LEU A 115 -6.38 5.08 3.19
C LEU A 115 -6.62 3.66 2.68
N HIS A 116 -5.58 2.82 2.65
CA HIS A 116 -5.65 1.45 2.13
C HIS A 116 -5.97 0.40 3.20
N LEU A 117 -5.91 0.77 4.48
CA LEU A 117 -6.04 -0.13 5.62
C LEU A 117 -7.20 0.30 6.54
N PRO A 118 -7.66 -0.54 7.46
CA PRO A 118 -8.71 -0.17 8.40
C PRO A 118 -8.40 1.14 9.13
N PRO A 119 -9.38 2.05 9.31
CA PRO A 119 -9.15 3.34 9.99
C PRO A 119 -8.53 3.20 11.38
N SER A 120 -8.83 2.12 12.10
CA SER A 120 -8.26 1.82 13.42
C SER A 120 -6.76 1.55 13.44
N TRP A 121 -6.14 1.39 12.26
CA TRP A 121 -4.70 1.15 12.14
C TRP A 121 -3.90 2.44 11.94
N TYR A 122 -4.60 3.55 11.66
CA TYR A 122 -3.97 4.86 11.53
C TYR A 122 -3.97 5.59 12.87
N PRO A 123 -2.95 6.41 13.15
CA PRO A 123 -3.01 7.33 14.29
C PRO A 123 -4.23 8.26 14.16
N PRO A 124 -4.93 8.58 15.26
CA PRO A 124 -6.10 9.46 15.20
C PRO A 124 -5.84 10.83 14.53
N GLU A 125 -4.64 11.36 14.70
CA GLU A 125 -4.17 12.61 14.09
C GLU A 125 -4.02 12.52 12.58
N ALA A 126 -3.63 11.36 12.04
CA ALA A 126 -3.55 11.13 10.59
C ALA A 126 -4.94 11.18 9.93
N LEU A 127 -6.00 10.77 10.67
CA LEU A 127 -7.39 10.84 10.20
C LEU A 127 -8.01 12.23 10.35
N ARG A 128 -7.32 13.19 10.96
CA ARG A 128 -7.72 14.59 11.11
C ARG A 128 -6.54 15.51 10.82
N PRO A 129 -6.07 15.54 9.56
CA PRO A 129 -4.86 16.26 9.21
C PRO A 129 -5.01 17.76 9.52
N LYS A 130 -4.02 18.31 10.23
CA LYS A 130 -3.94 19.75 10.53
C LYS A 130 -3.21 20.54 9.44
N ARG A 131 -2.45 19.84 8.57
CA ARG A 131 -1.78 20.45 7.45
C ARG A 131 -2.84 20.97 6.47
N PRO A 132 -2.78 22.27 6.05
CA PRO A 132 -3.71 22.81 5.06
C PRO A 132 -3.65 22.03 3.74
N ASP A 133 -4.70 22.11 2.94
CA ASP A 133 -4.82 21.48 1.62
C ASP A 133 -4.44 19.98 1.64
N THR A 134 -4.90 19.27 2.67
CA THR A 134 -4.69 17.84 2.84
C THR A 134 -6.03 17.13 2.95
N TRP A 135 -6.29 16.22 2.02
CA TRP A 135 -7.53 15.44 1.94
C TRP A 135 -7.26 13.96 2.09
N LEU A 136 -8.27 13.24 2.59
CA LEU A 136 -8.26 11.80 2.76
C LEU A 136 -9.27 11.18 1.80
N ASN A 137 -8.90 10.06 1.19
CA ASN A 137 -9.79 9.23 0.39
C ASN A 137 -9.84 7.81 0.94
N CYS A 138 -11.04 7.24 1.03
CA CYS A 138 -11.27 5.84 1.40
C CYS A 138 -11.47 4.97 0.16
N VAL A 139 -11.04 3.71 0.23
CA VAL A 139 -11.13 2.74 -0.87
C VAL A 139 -12.43 1.94 -0.89
N SER A 140 -13.38 2.25 0.00
CA SER A 140 -14.72 1.66 0.03
C SER A 140 -15.68 2.50 0.87
N ALA A 141 -16.99 2.36 0.60
CA ALA A 141 -18.03 3.00 1.40
C ALA A 141 -18.02 2.52 2.87
N ALA A 142 -17.74 1.24 3.12
CA ALA A 142 -17.65 0.69 4.47
C ALA A 142 -16.49 1.31 5.26
N GLN A 143 -15.33 1.47 4.63
CA GLN A 143 -14.19 2.13 5.27
C GLN A 143 -14.50 3.61 5.53
N HIS A 144 -15.12 4.31 4.57
CA HIS A 144 -15.51 5.70 4.73
C HIS A 144 -16.47 5.89 5.92
N ALA A 145 -17.47 5.01 6.07
CA ALA A 145 -18.40 5.04 7.19
C ALA A 145 -17.73 4.79 8.56
N ALA A 146 -16.60 4.06 8.58
CA ALA A 146 -15.83 3.79 9.79
C ALA A 146 -14.81 4.90 10.13
N CYS A 147 -14.57 5.85 9.22
CA CYS A 147 -13.69 6.99 9.48
C CYS A 147 -14.38 8.05 10.33
N PRO A 148 -13.64 8.80 11.15
CA PRO A 148 -14.20 9.97 11.81
C PRO A 148 -14.63 11.02 10.78
N SER A 149 -15.81 11.61 10.97
CA SER A 149 -16.27 12.70 10.12
C SER A 149 -15.34 13.91 10.26
N THR A 150 -14.87 14.41 9.12
CA THR A 150 -13.98 15.57 9.03
C THR A 150 -14.18 16.24 7.67
N PRO A 151 -14.04 17.58 7.55
CA PRO A 151 -14.14 18.27 6.27
C PRO A 151 -13.06 17.84 5.25
N ASN A 152 -12.00 17.20 5.72
CA ASN A 152 -10.92 16.70 4.88
C ASN A 152 -11.19 15.32 4.27
N LEU A 153 -12.26 14.61 4.71
CA LEU A 153 -12.61 13.29 4.20
C LEU A 153 -13.47 13.43 2.96
N LEU A 154 -12.94 13.04 1.80
CA LEU A 154 -13.65 13.06 0.52
C LEU A 154 -14.60 11.87 0.39
N ALA A 155 -15.53 11.95 -0.56
CA ALA A 155 -16.33 10.80 -0.97
C ALA A 155 -15.42 9.63 -1.37
N PRO A 156 -15.78 8.37 -1.01
CA PRO A 156 -14.91 7.24 -1.25
C PRO A 156 -14.77 6.94 -2.74
N ILE A 157 -13.55 6.59 -3.16
CA ILE A 157 -13.26 6.05 -4.49
C ILE A 157 -12.90 4.58 -4.30
N SER A 158 -13.79 3.69 -4.68
CA SER A 158 -13.57 2.25 -4.52
C SER A 158 -12.40 1.75 -5.36
N ASN A 159 -11.62 0.82 -4.79
CA ASN A 159 -10.58 0.14 -5.55
C ASN A 159 -11.18 -0.61 -6.74
N GLY A 160 -10.49 -0.52 -7.88
CA GLY A 160 -10.79 -1.28 -9.08
C GLY A 160 -9.78 -2.41 -9.31
N VAL A 161 -10.18 -3.37 -10.14
CA VAL A 161 -9.31 -4.45 -10.62
C VAL A 161 -9.47 -4.60 -12.13
N ALA A 162 -8.44 -5.09 -12.81
CA ALA A 162 -8.48 -5.38 -14.24
C ALA A 162 -9.26 -6.70 -14.48
N VAL A 163 -10.60 -6.62 -14.50
CA VAL A 163 -11.51 -7.79 -14.59
C VAL A 163 -11.16 -8.69 -15.78
N GLU A 164 -10.90 -8.11 -16.95
CA GLU A 164 -10.58 -8.84 -18.17
C GLU A 164 -9.30 -9.68 -18.03
N ALA A 165 -8.27 -9.14 -17.36
CA ALA A 165 -7.03 -9.86 -17.08
C ALA A 165 -7.21 -11.00 -16.05
N LEU A 166 -8.21 -10.89 -15.18
CA LEU A 166 -8.50 -11.86 -14.11
C LEU A 166 -9.60 -12.87 -14.46
N ALA A 167 -10.31 -12.68 -15.56
CA ALA A 167 -11.48 -13.50 -15.94
C ALA A 167 -11.13 -14.86 -16.57
N ALA A 168 -9.88 -15.34 -16.44
CA ALA A 168 -9.48 -16.63 -16.95
C ALA A 168 -10.22 -17.79 -16.25
N ARG A 169 -10.73 -18.75 -17.06
CA ARG A 169 -11.39 -19.97 -16.55
C ARG A 169 -10.37 -21.12 -16.54
N HIS A 170 -10.20 -21.72 -15.38
CA HIS A 170 -9.33 -22.87 -15.19
C HIS A 170 -10.15 -24.10 -14.75
N ALA A 171 -9.72 -25.29 -15.19
CA ALA A 171 -10.30 -26.56 -14.71
C ALA A 171 -10.09 -26.70 -13.19
N LYS A 172 -11.11 -27.14 -12.48
CA LYS A 172 -11.01 -27.46 -11.04
C LYS A 172 -10.15 -28.71 -10.85
N ARG A 173 -9.23 -28.67 -9.88
CA ARG A 173 -8.23 -29.73 -9.63
C ARG A 173 -8.30 -30.35 -8.23
N GLY A 174 -9.39 -30.15 -7.50
CA GLY A 174 -9.65 -30.80 -6.21
C GLY A 174 -8.78 -30.34 -5.05
N PHE A 175 -8.26 -29.10 -5.12
CA PHE A 175 -7.54 -28.46 -4.02
C PHE A 175 -8.12 -27.08 -3.68
N ALA A 176 -7.91 -26.63 -2.46
CA ALA A 176 -8.11 -25.24 -2.05
C ALA A 176 -6.79 -24.47 -2.18
N LEU A 177 -6.87 -23.18 -2.48
CA LEU A 177 -5.70 -22.31 -2.63
C LEU A 177 -5.86 -21.06 -1.75
N VAL A 178 -4.84 -20.76 -0.96
CA VAL A 178 -4.66 -19.50 -0.25
C VAL A 178 -3.52 -18.72 -0.91
N VAL A 179 -3.80 -17.50 -1.37
CA VAL A 179 -2.79 -16.58 -1.94
C VAL A 179 -2.77 -15.34 -1.09
N CYS A 180 -1.78 -15.19 -0.22
CA CYS A 180 -1.65 -14.02 0.64
C CYS A 180 -0.28 -13.98 1.32
N ARG A 181 0.07 -12.82 1.91
CA ARG A 181 1.17 -12.74 2.89
C ARG A 181 0.85 -13.65 4.07
N ILE A 182 1.86 -14.36 4.58
CA ILE A 182 1.68 -15.20 5.77
C ILE A 182 1.84 -14.31 7.01
N CYS A 183 0.70 -13.87 7.55
CA CYS A 183 0.63 -12.96 8.69
C CYS A 183 -0.66 -13.19 9.48
N PRO A 184 -0.75 -12.75 10.75
CA PRO A 184 -1.91 -12.99 11.61
C PRO A 184 -3.23 -12.56 10.97
N GLU A 185 -3.26 -11.41 10.32
CA GLU A 185 -4.46 -10.80 9.73
C GLU A 185 -5.06 -11.61 8.58
N LYS A 186 -4.27 -12.51 7.98
CA LYS A 186 -4.70 -13.39 6.89
C LYS A 186 -5.24 -14.73 7.35
N GLY A 187 -5.02 -15.09 8.62
CA GLY A 187 -5.63 -16.28 9.23
C GLY A 187 -5.25 -17.60 8.53
N VAL A 188 -4.01 -17.75 8.07
CA VAL A 188 -3.56 -18.97 7.34
C VAL A 188 -3.74 -20.23 8.17
N HIS A 189 -3.53 -20.15 9.49
CA HIS A 189 -3.77 -21.27 10.41
C HIS A 189 -5.23 -21.76 10.36
N LEU A 190 -6.21 -20.85 10.26
CA LEU A 190 -7.64 -21.18 10.13
C LEU A 190 -7.93 -21.89 8.79
N ALA A 191 -7.26 -21.46 7.71
CA ALA A 191 -7.39 -22.13 6.41
C ALA A 191 -6.85 -23.56 6.45
N ILE A 192 -5.74 -23.81 7.16
CA ILE A 192 -5.17 -25.15 7.36
C ILE A 192 -6.16 -26.03 8.15
N GLU A 193 -6.71 -25.52 9.25
CA GLU A 193 -7.68 -26.24 10.07
C GLU A 193 -8.95 -26.59 9.27
N ALA A 194 -9.47 -25.63 8.51
CA ALA A 194 -10.64 -25.83 7.67
C ALA A 194 -10.39 -26.87 6.57
N ALA A 195 -9.23 -26.83 5.92
CA ALA A 195 -8.86 -27.80 4.89
C ALA A 195 -8.72 -29.21 5.46
N ARG A 196 -8.12 -29.37 6.66
CA ARG A 196 -8.03 -30.64 7.37
C ARG A 196 -9.41 -31.17 7.72
N ALA A 197 -10.28 -30.36 8.30
CA ALA A 197 -11.63 -30.75 8.65
C ALA A 197 -12.46 -31.20 7.43
N ALA A 198 -12.21 -30.58 6.27
CA ALA A 198 -12.88 -30.90 5.02
C ALA A 198 -12.23 -32.05 4.24
N GLY A 199 -11.07 -32.57 4.65
CA GLY A 199 -10.31 -33.59 3.90
C GLY A 199 -9.82 -33.10 2.54
N VAL A 200 -9.52 -31.78 2.38
CA VAL A 200 -9.12 -31.17 1.13
C VAL A 200 -7.65 -30.77 1.18
N THR A 201 -6.92 -31.05 0.10
CA THR A 201 -5.54 -30.55 -0.06
C THR A 201 -5.54 -29.02 -0.09
N LEU A 202 -4.70 -28.38 0.73
CA LEU A 202 -4.50 -26.93 0.74
C LEU A 202 -3.13 -26.58 0.15
N LEU A 203 -3.14 -25.70 -0.83
CA LEU A 203 -1.94 -25.05 -1.34
C LEU A 203 -1.87 -23.63 -0.75
N ILE A 204 -0.71 -23.26 -0.20
CA ILE A 204 -0.46 -21.93 0.35
C ILE A 204 0.61 -21.27 -0.51
N ALA A 205 0.25 -20.19 -1.19
CA ALA A 205 1.15 -19.37 -1.99
C ALA A 205 1.32 -18.00 -1.31
N GLY A 206 2.53 -17.74 -0.81
CA GLY A 206 2.85 -16.50 -0.13
C GLY A 206 4.16 -16.57 0.63
N GLU A 207 4.56 -15.43 1.18
CA GLU A 207 5.81 -15.29 1.92
C GLU A 207 5.57 -14.73 3.33
N VAL A 208 6.54 -14.97 4.21
CA VAL A 208 6.62 -14.38 5.54
C VAL A 208 7.47 -13.11 5.45
N SER A 209 6.86 -11.96 5.65
CA SER A 209 7.57 -10.68 5.63
C SER A 209 8.58 -10.55 6.78
N ALA A 210 9.53 -9.64 6.67
CA ALA A 210 10.62 -9.43 7.63
C ALA A 210 10.19 -8.75 8.96
N TYR A 211 8.89 -8.70 9.25
CA TYR A 211 8.37 -8.24 10.54
C TYR A 211 8.44 -9.35 11.58
N GLU A 212 8.87 -9.03 12.80
CA GLU A 212 8.98 -9.99 13.90
C GLU A 212 7.66 -10.71 14.18
N ALA A 213 6.54 -9.96 14.22
CA ALA A 213 5.22 -10.54 14.44
C ALA A 213 4.82 -11.58 13.37
N HIS A 214 5.21 -11.38 12.11
CA HIS A 214 4.92 -12.34 11.04
C HIS A 214 5.76 -13.60 11.15
N ARG A 215 7.05 -13.47 11.49
CA ARG A 215 7.95 -14.61 11.72
C ARG A 215 7.49 -15.46 12.91
N ARG A 216 7.11 -14.79 14.01
CA ARG A 216 6.56 -15.47 15.20
C ARG A 216 5.27 -16.20 14.85
N TYR A 217 4.33 -15.54 14.20
CA TYR A 217 3.08 -16.18 13.76
C TYR A 217 3.33 -17.42 12.89
N PHE A 218 4.25 -17.33 11.93
CA PHE A 218 4.59 -18.49 11.11
C PHE A 218 5.14 -19.65 11.95
N ALA A 219 6.09 -19.37 12.85
CA ALA A 219 6.74 -20.38 13.66
C ALA A 219 5.79 -21.06 14.67
N GLU A 220 4.89 -20.27 15.27
CA GLU A 220 4.01 -20.73 16.35
C GLU A 220 2.67 -21.28 15.84
N GLU A 221 2.11 -20.67 14.78
CA GLU A 221 0.74 -20.95 14.35
C GLU A 221 0.62 -21.67 12.99
N VAL A 222 1.62 -21.55 12.11
CA VAL A 222 1.51 -22.10 10.75
C VAL A 222 2.39 -23.35 10.57
N ALA A 223 3.67 -23.25 10.88
CA ALA A 223 4.63 -24.34 10.65
C ALA A 223 4.34 -25.65 11.43
N PRO A 224 3.74 -25.63 12.64
CA PRO A 224 3.42 -26.86 13.37
C PRO A 224 2.18 -27.59 12.84
N ARG A 225 1.36 -26.94 12.00
CA ARG A 225 0.11 -27.51 11.44
C ARG A 225 0.34 -28.15 10.08
#